data_5496c7304a6cf2cbf705e9262b819883
#
_entry.id   5496c7304a6cf2cbf705e9262b819883
#
_cell.length_a   1.000
_cell.length_b   1.000
_cell.length_c   1.000
_cell.angle_alpha   90.00
_cell.angle_beta   90.00
_cell.angle_gamma   90.00
#
_symmetry.space_group_name_H-M   'P 1'
#
loop_
_entity.id
_entity.type
_entity.pdbx_description
1 polymer ?
#
loop_
_entity_poly.entity_id
_entity_poly.type
_entity_poly.pdbx_seq_one_letter_code
_entity_poly.pdbx_strand_id
1 'polypeptide(L)'
;DGRLSSLDPWKPRFHTITIPRDPDCPCCGQRRFPFLRSSGVATATTLCGEEAVQVTPASPITLGLPELAARLRGAGTVALGDDHLVFATDEHELLVFADGTVLVNGTRDLDLARSLVARFVGA
;
A
#
# COMPACT_ATOMS: atom_id res chain seq x y z
N ASP A 1 -10.65 -1.31 27.33
CA ASP A 1 -10.90 -0.26 28.32
C ASP A 1 -11.49 1.05 27.76
N GLY A 2 -11.72 1.21 26.47
CA GLY A 2 -12.38 2.38 25.87
C GLY A 2 -11.69 3.73 26.16
N ARG A 3 -10.39 3.75 26.32
CA ARG A 3 -9.61 5.00 26.51
C ARG A 3 -8.75 5.29 25.29
N LEU A 4 -8.79 6.54 24.84
CA LEU A 4 -7.90 7.09 23.83
C LEU A 4 -6.93 8.04 24.51
N SER A 5 -5.64 7.81 24.32
CA SER A 5 -4.58 8.71 24.81
C SER A 5 -3.87 9.36 23.64
N SER A 6 -3.71 10.68 23.69
CA SER A 6 -3.01 11.50 22.71
C SER A 6 -1.79 12.14 23.37
N LEU A 7 -0.65 12.09 22.71
CA LEU A 7 0.59 12.75 23.10
C LEU A 7 0.99 13.75 22.01
N ASP A 8 1.19 15.00 22.40
CA ASP A 8 1.84 16.01 21.57
C ASP A 8 3.32 16.13 21.95
N PRO A 9 4.27 15.61 21.15
CA PRO A 9 5.69 15.63 21.47
C PRO A 9 6.34 17.02 21.36
N TRP A 10 5.75 17.95 20.60
CA TRP A 10 6.26 19.32 20.44
C TRP A 10 5.85 20.24 21.59
N LYS A 11 4.66 19.98 22.14
CA LYS A 11 4.16 20.66 23.34
C LYS A 11 3.80 19.56 24.34
N PRO A 12 4.70 19.12 25.21
CA PRO A 12 4.53 17.90 26.02
C PRO A 12 3.20 17.91 26.78
N ARG A 13 2.17 17.49 26.08
CA ARG A 13 0.80 17.40 26.59
C ARG A 13 0.31 15.97 26.37
N PHE A 14 -0.23 15.44 27.44
CA PHE A 14 -0.86 14.11 27.43
C PHE A 14 -2.35 14.29 27.74
N HIS A 15 -3.19 13.81 26.84
CA HIS A 15 -4.64 13.81 27.00
C HIS A 15 -5.17 12.39 26.96
N THR A 16 -6.06 12.08 27.89
CA THR A 16 -6.78 10.81 27.89
C THR A 16 -8.26 11.09 27.94
N ILE A 17 -9.02 10.53 26.99
CA ILE A 17 -10.46 10.58 26.96
C ILE A 17 -11.04 9.18 27.03
N THR A 18 -12.22 9.04 27.60
CA THR A 18 -12.97 7.79 27.60
C THR A 18 -13.90 7.78 26.40
N ILE A 19 -13.81 6.74 25.58
CA ILE A 19 -14.68 6.51 24.44
C ILE A 19 -15.68 5.42 24.80
N PRO A 20 -16.98 5.72 24.95
CA PRO A 20 -17.97 4.71 25.19
C PRO A 20 -18.09 3.78 23.97
N ARG A 21 -18.45 2.54 24.22
CA ARG A 21 -18.77 1.58 23.15
C ARG A 21 -20.09 1.99 22.51
N ASP A 22 -20.06 2.18 21.20
CA ASP A 22 -21.24 2.42 20.38
C ASP A 22 -21.81 1.06 19.91
N PRO A 23 -23.04 0.70 20.31
CA PRO A 23 -23.69 -0.55 19.88
C PRO A 23 -23.87 -0.65 18.36
N ASP A 24 -24.05 0.49 17.67
CA ASP A 24 -24.30 0.56 16.25
C ASP A 24 -22.99 0.60 15.42
N CYS A 25 -21.85 0.80 16.08
CA CYS A 25 -20.56 0.75 15.41
C CYS A 25 -20.32 -0.63 14.80
N PRO A 26 -20.03 -0.74 13.49
CA PRO A 26 -19.76 -2.02 12.86
C PRO A 26 -18.65 -2.81 13.55
N CYS A 27 -17.57 -2.15 13.97
CA CYS A 27 -16.39 -2.81 14.56
C CYS A 27 -16.62 -3.13 16.04
N CYS A 28 -16.76 -2.11 16.91
CA CYS A 28 -16.79 -2.34 18.35
C CYS A 28 -18.16 -2.84 18.87
N GLY A 29 -19.28 -2.44 18.22
CA GLY A 29 -20.62 -2.89 18.55
C GLY A 29 -20.95 -4.24 17.94
N GLN A 30 -20.93 -4.32 16.62
CA GLN A 30 -21.44 -5.47 15.85
C GLN A 30 -20.38 -6.53 15.55
N ARG A 31 -19.10 -6.29 15.85
CA ARG A 31 -17.95 -7.17 15.52
C ARG A 31 -17.85 -7.52 14.02
N ARG A 32 -18.23 -6.62 13.15
CA ARG A 32 -18.13 -6.76 11.70
C ARG A 32 -16.86 -6.07 11.24
N PHE A 33 -15.93 -6.85 10.69
CA PHE A 33 -14.62 -6.39 10.22
C PHE A 33 -14.52 -6.66 8.71
N PRO A 34 -15.15 -5.83 7.84
CA PRO A 34 -15.20 -6.09 6.41
C PRO A 34 -13.79 -6.17 5.78
N PHE A 35 -12.88 -5.30 6.22
CA PHE A 35 -11.50 -5.29 5.70
C PHE A 35 -10.66 -6.52 6.08
N LEU A 36 -10.97 -7.18 7.19
CA LEU A 36 -10.30 -8.44 7.56
C LEU A 36 -10.83 -9.65 6.75
N ARG A 37 -11.99 -9.50 6.11
CA ARG A 37 -12.64 -10.54 5.33
C ARG A 37 -12.53 -10.33 3.83
N SER A 38 -12.01 -9.20 3.38
CA SER A 38 -11.79 -8.91 1.96
C SER A 38 -10.53 -9.65 1.47
N SER A 39 -10.64 -10.97 1.38
CA SER A 39 -9.68 -11.78 0.62
C SER A 39 -10.05 -11.68 -0.86
N GLY A 40 -9.15 -11.19 -1.69
CA GLY A 40 -9.27 -11.30 -3.13
C GLY A 40 -9.24 -10.00 -3.95
N VAL A 41 -9.06 -8.82 -3.33
CA VAL A 41 -8.89 -7.57 -4.08
C VAL A 41 -7.58 -6.89 -3.67
N ALA A 42 -6.74 -6.60 -4.63
CA ALA A 42 -5.55 -5.79 -4.41
C ALA A 42 -5.93 -4.42 -3.81
N THR A 43 -5.29 -4.04 -2.72
CA THR A 43 -5.56 -2.78 -2.03
C THR A 43 -4.65 -1.70 -2.60
N ALA A 44 -5.20 -0.54 -2.96
CA ALA A 44 -4.42 0.62 -3.34
C ALA A 44 -4.68 1.76 -2.35
N THR A 45 -3.60 2.39 -1.89
CA THR A 45 -3.65 3.47 -0.88
C THR A 45 -2.67 4.57 -1.27
N THR A 46 -3.13 5.83 -1.24
CA THR A 46 -2.23 6.98 -1.42
C THR A 46 -1.35 7.17 -0.20
N LEU A 47 -0.07 7.48 -0.42
CA LEU A 47 0.86 7.81 0.64
C LEU A 47 0.74 9.29 1.02
N CYS A 48 0.74 9.56 2.34
CA CYS A 48 0.63 10.93 2.84
C CYS A 48 1.89 11.74 2.48
N GLY A 49 1.68 12.91 1.85
CA GLY A 49 2.75 13.86 1.55
C GLY A 49 3.50 13.64 0.23
N GLU A 50 3.24 12.55 -0.49
CA GLU A 50 3.90 12.23 -1.76
C GLU A 50 2.87 11.97 -2.87
N GLU A 51 3.29 12.15 -4.13
CA GLU A 51 2.52 11.71 -5.30
C GLU A 51 2.81 10.24 -5.57
N ALA A 52 2.38 9.39 -4.65
CA ALA A 52 2.64 7.97 -4.69
C ALA A 52 1.42 7.16 -4.23
N VAL A 53 1.25 6.00 -4.85
CA VAL A 53 0.22 5.02 -4.52
C VAL A 53 0.89 3.69 -4.21
N GLN A 54 0.60 3.13 -3.05
CA GLN A 54 0.97 1.77 -2.72
C GLN A 54 -0.13 0.80 -3.17
N VAL A 55 0.25 -0.19 -3.97
CA VAL A 55 -0.63 -1.30 -4.37
C VAL A 55 -0.11 -2.58 -3.70
N THR A 56 -0.97 -3.21 -2.91
CA THR A 56 -0.65 -4.47 -2.21
C THR A 56 -1.49 -5.59 -2.81
N PRO A 57 -0.91 -6.74 -3.15
CA PRO A 57 -1.66 -7.85 -3.73
C PRO A 57 -2.70 -8.41 -2.76
N ALA A 58 -3.76 -8.98 -3.32
CA ALA A 58 -4.87 -9.56 -2.56
C ALA A 58 -4.48 -10.77 -1.71
N SER A 59 -3.46 -11.49 -2.13
CA SER A 59 -2.92 -12.67 -1.46
C SER A 59 -1.39 -12.57 -1.42
N PRO A 60 -0.75 -13.12 -0.40
CA PRO A 60 0.71 -13.20 -0.37
C PRO A 60 1.23 -13.90 -1.63
N ILE A 61 2.12 -13.22 -2.34
CA ILE A 61 2.83 -13.76 -3.51
C ILE A 61 4.33 -13.63 -3.28
N THR A 62 5.10 -14.37 -4.03
CA THR A 62 6.55 -14.18 -4.08
C THR A 62 6.94 -13.95 -5.53
N LEU A 63 7.47 -12.77 -5.82
CA LEU A 63 7.93 -12.40 -7.15
C LEU A 63 9.41 -12.73 -7.31
N GLY A 64 9.76 -13.36 -8.43
CA GLY A 64 11.14 -13.47 -8.89
C GLY A 64 11.58 -12.12 -9.47
N LEU A 65 12.24 -11.27 -8.66
CA LEU A 65 12.68 -9.95 -9.10
C LEU A 65 13.64 -9.99 -10.29
N PRO A 66 14.61 -10.94 -10.40
CA PRO A 66 15.48 -11.05 -11.56
C PRO A 66 14.73 -11.38 -12.86
N GLU A 67 13.75 -12.27 -12.81
CA GLU A 67 12.92 -12.64 -13.97
C GLU A 67 12.02 -11.47 -14.39
N LEU A 68 11.45 -10.76 -13.41
CA LEU A 68 10.68 -9.56 -13.67
C LEU A 68 11.56 -8.46 -14.30
N ALA A 69 12.78 -8.25 -13.77
CA ALA A 69 13.74 -7.30 -14.32
C ALA A 69 14.07 -7.59 -15.78
N ALA A 70 14.31 -8.88 -16.11
CA ALA A 70 14.59 -9.30 -17.49
C ALA A 70 13.42 -8.97 -18.44
N ARG A 71 12.20 -9.19 -17.99
CA ARG A 71 10.96 -8.92 -18.76
C ARG A 71 10.75 -7.43 -19.00
N LEU A 72 11.07 -6.57 -18.01
CA LEU A 72 10.81 -5.14 -18.06
C LEU A 72 11.86 -4.32 -18.82
N ARG A 73 13.05 -4.85 -19.08
CA ARG A 73 14.16 -4.14 -19.76
C ARG A 73 13.81 -3.61 -21.15
N GLY A 74 12.82 -4.20 -21.80
CA GLY A 74 12.33 -3.74 -23.11
C GLY A 74 11.30 -2.61 -23.06
N ALA A 75 10.79 -2.28 -21.86
CA ALA A 75 9.68 -1.34 -21.68
C ALA A 75 10.08 -0.05 -20.92
N GLY A 76 11.29 0.01 -20.38
CA GLY A 76 11.79 1.16 -19.63
C GLY A 76 13.12 0.88 -18.95
N THR A 77 13.52 1.78 -18.07
CA THR A 77 14.76 1.65 -17.29
C THR A 77 14.53 0.75 -16.07
N VAL A 78 15.41 -0.23 -15.86
CA VAL A 78 15.31 -1.18 -14.75
C VAL A 78 16.58 -1.14 -13.91
N ALA A 79 16.42 -0.94 -12.61
CA ALA A 79 17.47 -1.11 -11.61
C ALA A 79 17.05 -2.21 -10.63
N LEU A 80 17.85 -3.25 -10.49
CA LEU A 80 17.60 -4.36 -9.58
C LEU A 80 18.48 -4.19 -8.33
N GLY A 81 17.85 -4.12 -7.16
CA GLY A 81 18.46 -4.18 -5.84
C GLY A 81 18.37 -5.57 -5.22
N ASP A 82 18.81 -5.69 -3.97
CA ASP A 82 18.82 -6.97 -3.24
C ASP A 82 17.41 -7.41 -2.84
N ASP A 83 16.53 -6.49 -2.47
CA ASP A 83 15.18 -6.74 -1.93
C ASP A 83 14.06 -6.06 -2.74
N HIS A 84 14.41 -5.27 -3.74
CA HIS A 84 13.45 -4.55 -4.58
C HIS A 84 13.96 -4.34 -6.00
N LEU A 85 13.03 -3.99 -6.88
CA LEU A 85 13.30 -3.63 -8.27
C LEU A 85 12.68 -2.25 -8.52
N VAL A 86 13.45 -1.34 -9.12
CA VAL A 86 12.97 -0.06 -9.62
C VAL A 86 12.78 -0.16 -11.12
N PHE A 87 11.57 0.16 -11.58
CA PHE A 87 11.22 0.25 -12.99
C PHE A 87 10.71 1.65 -13.30
N ALA A 88 11.41 2.37 -14.15
CA ALA A 88 11.06 3.73 -14.54
C ALA A 88 10.64 3.80 -16.01
N THR A 89 9.52 4.48 -16.24
CA THR A 89 9.04 4.94 -17.54
C THR A 89 9.23 6.46 -17.64
N ASP A 90 8.84 7.08 -18.75
CA ASP A 90 8.95 8.54 -18.91
C ASP A 90 8.08 9.33 -17.93
N GLU A 91 6.99 8.74 -17.44
CA GLU A 91 5.97 9.42 -16.62
C GLU A 91 5.89 8.88 -15.18
N HIS A 92 6.23 7.61 -14.95
CA HIS A 92 6.01 6.94 -13.68
C HIS A 92 7.19 6.07 -13.29
N GLU A 93 7.41 5.91 -11.99
CA GLU A 93 8.37 4.98 -11.43
C GLU A 93 7.65 3.96 -10.54
N LEU A 94 7.96 2.69 -10.72
CA LEU A 94 7.44 1.58 -9.94
C LEU A 94 8.56 0.98 -9.10
N LEU A 95 8.39 0.99 -7.79
CA LEU A 95 9.25 0.28 -6.84
C LEU A 95 8.55 -1.02 -6.46
N VAL A 96 9.09 -2.15 -6.91
CA VAL A 96 8.47 -3.47 -6.77
C VAL A 96 9.22 -4.28 -5.73
N PHE A 97 8.51 -4.80 -4.74
CA PHE A 97 9.06 -5.67 -3.69
C PHE A 97 8.76 -7.13 -3.97
N ALA A 98 9.57 -8.01 -3.37
CA ALA A 98 9.45 -9.46 -3.57
C ALA A 98 8.12 -10.05 -3.06
N ASP A 99 7.46 -9.40 -2.11
CA ASP A 99 6.12 -9.79 -1.60
C ASP A 99 4.96 -9.36 -2.51
N GLY A 100 5.29 -8.73 -3.65
CA GLY A 100 4.32 -8.22 -4.61
C GLY A 100 3.76 -6.84 -4.30
N THR A 101 4.17 -6.21 -3.22
CA THR A 101 3.85 -4.80 -2.95
C THR A 101 4.56 -3.91 -3.98
N VAL A 102 3.84 -2.93 -4.51
CA VAL A 102 4.38 -1.98 -5.50
C VAL A 102 4.06 -0.56 -5.05
N LEU A 103 5.07 0.30 -5.03
CA LEU A 103 4.89 1.75 -4.93
C LEU A 103 4.92 2.33 -6.34
N VAL A 104 3.89 3.08 -6.70
CA VAL A 104 3.80 3.79 -7.98
C VAL A 104 3.95 5.28 -7.70
N ASN A 105 5.10 5.82 -8.07
CA ASN A 105 5.42 7.25 -7.96
C ASN A 105 4.97 8.01 -9.21
N GLY A 106 4.62 9.29 -9.01
CA GLY A 106 4.17 10.19 -10.09
C GLY A 106 2.65 10.20 -10.28
N THR A 107 1.88 9.61 -9.37
CA THR A 107 0.41 9.65 -9.41
C THR A 107 -0.22 9.52 -8.02
N ARG A 108 -1.44 10.04 -7.89
CA ARG A 108 -2.36 9.81 -6.75
C ARG A 108 -3.62 9.06 -7.17
N ASP A 109 -3.72 8.74 -8.45
CA ASP A 109 -4.86 8.01 -9.00
C ASP A 109 -4.71 6.50 -8.72
N LEU A 110 -5.61 5.97 -7.92
CA LEU A 110 -5.61 4.56 -7.50
C LEU A 110 -5.87 3.60 -8.65
N ASP A 111 -6.71 3.99 -9.61
CA ASP A 111 -7.07 3.14 -10.74
C ASP A 111 -5.95 3.11 -11.78
N LEU A 112 -5.30 4.26 -12.02
CA LEU A 112 -4.10 4.32 -12.83
C LEU A 112 -2.98 3.47 -12.23
N ALA A 113 -2.73 3.58 -10.92
CA ALA A 113 -1.70 2.79 -10.24
C ALA A 113 -1.97 1.29 -10.36
N ARG A 114 -3.21 0.84 -10.15
CA ARG A 114 -3.60 -0.58 -10.34
C ARG A 114 -3.37 -1.03 -11.78
N SER A 115 -3.73 -0.20 -12.76
CA SER A 115 -3.55 -0.49 -14.17
C SER A 115 -2.07 -0.66 -14.53
N LEU A 116 -1.19 0.22 -14.02
CA LEU A 116 0.25 0.13 -14.21
C LEU A 116 0.82 -1.15 -13.58
N VAL A 117 0.42 -1.50 -12.36
CA VAL A 117 0.84 -2.73 -11.70
C VAL A 117 0.37 -3.96 -12.47
N ALA A 118 -0.89 -4.02 -12.89
CA ALA A 118 -1.41 -5.12 -13.69
C ALA A 118 -0.67 -5.27 -15.04
N ARG A 119 -0.32 -4.15 -15.68
CA ARG A 119 0.37 -4.14 -16.97
C ARG A 119 1.81 -4.61 -16.88
N PHE A 120 2.57 -4.13 -15.89
CA PHE A 120 4.01 -4.34 -15.82
C PHE A 120 4.41 -5.48 -14.88
N VAL A 121 3.73 -5.63 -13.76
CA VAL A 121 4.04 -6.67 -12.77
C VAL A 121 3.21 -7.92 -12.99
N GLY A 122 1.94 -7.76 -13.36
CA GLY A 122 1.03 -8.87 -13.63
C GLY A 122 0.45 -9.47 -12.35
N ALA A 123 0.36 -8.67 -11.31
CA ALA A 123 -0.18 -9.06 -10.00
C ALA A 123 -1.56 -8.43 -9.74
#